data_d61d3cf64ee15282a60ec6bc2ec3b43e
#
_entry.id   d61d3cf64ee15282a60ec6bc2ec3b43e
#
_cell.length_a   1.000
_cell.length_b   1.000
_cell.length_c   1.000
_cell.angle_alpha   90.00
_cell.angle_beta   90.00
_cell.angle_gamma   90.00
#
_symmetry.space_group_name_H-M   'P 1'
#
loop_
_entity.id
_entity.type
_entity.pdbx_description
1 polymer ?
#
loop_
_entity_poly.entity_id
_entity_poly.type
_entity_poly.pdbx_seq_one_letter_code
_entity_poly.pdbx_strand_id
1 'polypeptide(L)'
;IKEQKVFMGDFPLMTDRGTFVINGAERVIVSQLVRSPGVYYALDRDMKTGKKMISSTVIPNRGAWLEYETDTNDVIYVRVDRTRKQPVTVLLRALGIGTDEEIKELLGEDERLLATLDKDNTNSVESGLVEIYKKLRPGEPPTVESASSLINALFFDAKRYDLAKVGRYKFNKKLALAYRIMNRISCEDIINPETGEVFVKD
;
A
#
# COMPACT_ATOMS: atom_id res chain seq x y z
N ILE A 1 -33.13 6.55 22.66
CA ILE A 1 -32.11 5.49 22.83
C ILE A 1 -32.64 4.55 23.89
N LYS A 2 -32.76 3.26 23.58
CA LYS A 2 -33.08 2.22 24.58
C LYS A 2 -31.80 1.46 24.88
N GLU A 3 -31.43 1.42 26.15
CA GLU A 3 -30.30 0.61 26.64
C GLU A 3 -30.85 -0.65 27.29
N GLN A 4 -30.23 -1.79 26.97
CA GLN A 4 -30.57 -3.08 27.51
C GLN A 4 -29.30 -3.90 27.73
N LYS A 5 -29.19 -4.57 28.87
CA LYS A 5 -28.15 -5.56 29.10
C LYS A 5 -28.49 -6.84 28.37
N VAL A 6 -27.57 -7.32 27.53
CA VAL A 6 -27.71 -8.59 26.79
C VAL A 6 -26.59 -9.53 27.20
N PHE A 7 -26.93 -10.76 27.52
CA PHE A 7 -25.93 -11.79 27.80
C PHE A 7 -25.26 -12.20 26.47
N MET A 8 -23.93 -12.04 26.40
CA MET A 8 -23.13 -12.32 25.21
C MET A 8 -22.33 -13.62 25.31
N GLY A 9 -22.33 -14.29 26.46
CA GLY A 9 -21.58 -15.48 26.76
C GLY A 9 -20.60 -15.26 27.92
N ASP A 10 -19.90 -16.31 28.28
CA ASP A 10 -18.90 -16.32 29.36
C ASP A 10 -17.48 -16.20 28.77
N PHE A 11 -16.62 -15.42 29.46
CA PHE A 11 -15.20 -15.39 29.18
C PHE A 11 -14.47 -16.28 30.20
N PRO A 12 -13.53 -17.13 29.76
CA PRO A 12 -12.71 -17.89 30.70
C PRO A 12 -11.84 -16.95 31.52
N LEU A 13 -11.76 -17.20 32.83
CA LEU A 13 -10.84 -16.48 33.70
C LEU A 13 -9.41 -17.04 33.56
N MET A 14 -8.44 -16.12 33.61
CA MET A 14 -7.04 -16.51 33.68
C MET A 14 -6.72 -17.08 35.06
N THR A 15 -6.03 -18.19 35.10
CA THR A 15 -5.50 -18.77 36.35
C THR A 15 -4.29 -17.99 36.85
N ASP A 16 -3.88 -18.23 38.11
CA ASP A 16 -2.68 -17.60 38.70
C ASP A 16 -1.39 -17.91 37.93
N ARG A 17 -1.39 -19.00 37.15
CA ARG A 17 -0.26 -19.41 36.29
C ARG A 17 -0.28 -18.77 34.91
N GLY A 18 -1.25 -17.92 34.60
CA GLY A 18 -1.40 -17.32 33.28
C GLY A 18 -1.99 -18.26 32.22
N THR A 19 -2.71 -19.29 32.63
CA THR A 19 -3.38 -20.25 31.75
C THR A 19 -4.90 -20.04 31.74
N PHE A 20 -5.58 -20.64 30.75
CA PHE A 20 -7.02 -20.72 30.67
C PHE A 20 -7.47 -22.18 30.62
N VAL A 21 -8.53 -22.51 31.33
CA VAL A 21 -9.11 -23.84 31.23
C VAL A 21 -10.19 -23.85 30.18
N ILE A 22 -9.92 -24.53 29.08
CA ILE A 22 -10.84 -24.63 27.92
C ILE A 22 -11.12 -26.11 27.66
N ASN A 23 -12.40 -26.50 27.75
CA ASN A 23 -12.82 -27.89 27.59
C ASN A 23 -12.08 -28.88 28.51
N GLY A 24 -11.83 -28.46 29.76
CA GLY A 24 -11.14 -29.27 30.76
C GLY A 24 -9.62 -29.34 30.66
N ALA A 25 -9.02 -28.69 29.65
CA ALA A 25 -7.57 -28.64 29.45
C ALA A 25 -7.02 -27.25 29.76
N GLU A 26 -5.89 -27.18 30.48
CA GLU A 26 -5.15 -25.94 30.67
C GLU A 26 -4.49 -25.54 29.33
N ARG A 27 -4.74 -24.33 28.89
CA ARG A 27 -4.19 -23.77 27.65
C ARG A 27 -3.54 -22.44 27.94
N VAL A 28 -2.50 -22.11 27.19
CA VAL A 28 -1.81 -20.81 27.24
C VAL A 28 -1.86 -20.15 25.88
N ILE A 29 -1.96 -18.83 25.89
CA ILE A 29 -1.85 -18.03 24.66
C ILE A 29 -0.37 -17.85 24.35
N VAL A 30 0.05 -18.38 23.20
CA VAL A 30 1.44 -18.26 22.74
C VAL A 30 1.60 -16.96 21.98
N SER A 31 2.63 -16.18 22.32
CA SER A 31 2.99 -14.97 21.57
C SER A 31 3.42 -15.34 20.15
N GLN A 32 2.86 -14.67 19.18
CA GLN A 32 3.15 -14.86 17.76
C GLN A 32 3.98 -13.70 17.22
N LEU A 33 5.10 -14.02 16.57
CA LEU A 33 5.89 -13.01 15.86
C LEU A 33 5.17 -12.63 14.57
N VAL A 34 4.99 -11.33 14.39
CA VAL A 34 4.41 -10.74 13.17
C VAL A 34 5.39 -9.76 12.54
N ARG A 35 5.29 -9.58 11.23
CA ARG A 35 6.07 -8.55 10.54
C ARG A 35 5.66 -7.17 11.03
N SER A 36 6.63 -6.32 11.35
CA SER A 36 6.32 -4.96 11.78
C SER A 36 5.75 -4.12 10.62
N PRO A 37 4.90 -3.13 10.88
CA PRO A 37 4.43 -2.21 9.86
C PRO A 37 5.60 -1.52 9.15
N GLY A 38 5.46 -1.27 7.86
CA GLY A 38 6.48 -0.60 7.06
C GLY A 38 6.45 -1.01 5.59
N VAL A 39 7.48 -0.59 4.85
CA VAL A 39 7.69 -0.95 3.45
C VAL A 39 8.82 -1.95 3.35
N TYR A 40 8.59 -3.02 2.62
CA TYR A 40 9.54 -4.09 2.34
C TYR A 40 9.80 -4.16 0.84
N TYR A 41 11.04 -4.39 0.47
CA TYR A 41 11.45 -4.54 -0.93
C TYR A 41 12.12 -5.89 -1.11
N ALA A 42 11.86 -6.54 -2.23
CA ALA A 42 12.54 -7.74 -2.65
C ALA A 42 12.96 -7.63 -4.13
N LEU A 43 14.03 -8.31 -4.47
CA LEU A 43 14.56 -8.41 -5.82
C LEU A 43 14.66 -9.88 -6.17
N ASP A 44 13.86 -10.30 -7.14
CA ASP A 44 13.88 -11.64 -7.70
C ASP A 44 14.45 -11.63 -9.13
N ARG A 45 14.85 -12.78 -9.62
CA ARG A 45 15.25 -12.96 -11.00
C ARG A 45 14.38 -14.04 -11.65
N ASP A 46 13.83 -13.73 -12.79
CA ASP A 46 13.15 -14.74 -13.60
C ASP A 46 14.17 -15.79 -14.09
N MET A 47 13.92 -17.05 -13.76
CA MET A 47 14.80 -18.17 -14.07
C MET A 47 14.98 -18.40 -15.59
N LYS A 48 14.01 -17.99 -16.41
CA LYS A 48 14.02 -18.21 -17.86
C LYS A 48 14.72 -17.08 -18.60
N THR A 49 14.41 -15.83 -18.26
CA THR A 49 14.91 -14.64 -18.96
C THR A 49 16.09 -13.98 -18.27
N GLY A 50 16.37 -14.33 -17.00
CA GLY A 50 17.37 -13.69 -16.17
C GLY A 50 17.01 -12.26 -15.75
N LYS A 51 15.83 -11.78 -16.12
CA LYS A 51 15.37 -10.41 -15.87
C LYS A 51 15.14 -10.19 -14.38
N LYS A 52 15.53 -9.00 -13.90
CA LYS A 52 15.31 -8.59 -12.51
C LYS A 52 13.85 -8.15 -12.35
N MET A 53 13.15 -8.79 -11.43
CA MET A 53 11.81 -8.42 -11.00
C MET A 53 11.89 -7.77 -9.61
N ILE A 54 11.29 -6.61 -9.47
CA ILE A 54 11.26 -5.88 -8.21
C ILE A 54 9.86 -6.01 -7.63
N SER A 55 9.80 -6.33 -6.35
CA SER A 55 8.56 -6.31 -5.60
C SER A 55 8.67 -5.42 -4.36
N SER A 56 7.56 -4.83 -3.97
CA SER A 56 7.46 -4.02 -2.77
C SER A 56 6.15 -4.32 -2.06
N THR A 57 6.21 -4.47 -0.75
CA THR A 57 5.03 -4.73 0.07
C THR A 57 4.90 -3.67 1.14
N VAL A 58 3.77 -2.99 1.15
CA VAL A 58 3.37 -2.05 2.19
C VAL A 58 2.51 -2.78 3.20
N ILE A 59 3.02 -2.90 4.43
CA ILE A 59 2.33 -3.57 5.53
C ILE A 59 1.91 -2.51 6.55
N PRO A 60 0.61 -2.25 6.74
CA PRO A 60 0.11 -1.40 7.81
C PRO A 60 0.12 -2.15 9.16
N ASN A 61 -0.02 -1.42 10.25
CA ASN A 61 -0.31 -2.02 11.56
C ASN A 61 -1.74 -2.60 11.59
N ARG A 62 -2.67 -1.92 10.94
CA ARG A 62 -4.05 -2.33 10.73
C ARG A 62 -4.49 -1.88 9.34
N GLY A 63 -5.13 -2.75 8.58
CA GLY A 63 -5.71 -2.43 7.29
C GLY A 63 -5.22 -3.31 6.15
N ALA A 64 -5.58 -2.93 4.94
CA ALA A 64 -5.26 -3.64 3.71
C ALA A 64 -3.77 -3.54 3.35
N TRP A 65 -3.20 -4.64 2.90
CA TRP A 65 -1.83 -4.67 2.37
C TRP A 65 -1.82 -4.18 0.93
N LEU A 66 -0.73 -3.51 0.55
CA LEU A 66 -0.44 -3.19 -0.85
C LEU A 66 0.82 -3.94 -1.26
N GLU A 67 0.69 -4.74 -2.30
CA GLU A 67 1.80 -5.51 -2.87
C GLU A 67 2.02 -5.02 -4.31
N TYR A 68 3.21 -4.51 -4.58
CA TYR A 68 3.64 -4.06 -5.91
C TYR A 68 4.60 -5.08 -6.48
N GLU A 69 4.45 -5.40 -7.76
CA GLU A 69 5.35 -6.31 -8.47
C GLU A 69 5.57 -5.83 -9.91
N THR A 70 6.80 -5.97 -10.41
CA THR A 70 7.08 -5.85 -11.85
C THR A 70 7.04 -7.22 -12.49
N ASP A 71 6.49 -7.31 -13.69
CA ASP A 71 6.51 -8.56 -14.47
C ASP A 71 7.69 -8.58 -15.47
N THR A 72 7.78 -9.66 -16.24
CA THR A 72 8.80 -9.84 -17.29
C THR A 72 8.66 -8.85 -18.46
N ASN A 73 7.50 -8.21 -18.61
CA ASN A 73 7.22 -7.19 -19.63
C ASN A 73 7.40 -5.77 -19.12
N ASP A 74 8.03 -5.58 -17.96
CA ASP A 74 8.23 -4.31 -17.28
C ASP A 74 6.96 -3.60 -16.82
N VAL A 75 5.83 -4.29 -16.83
CA VAL A 75 4.56 -3.75 -16.33
C VAL A 75 4.55 -3.79 -14.80
N ILE A 76 4.18 -2.68 -14.18
CA ILE A 76 4.05 -2.57 -12.73
C ILE A 76 2.62 -2.89 -12.34
N TYR A 77 2.46 -3.94 -11.53
CA TYR A 77 1.18 -4.36 -10.99
C TYR A 77 1.06 -4.04 -9.52
N VAL A 78 -0.19 -3.89 -9.09
CA VAL A 78 -0.56 -3.78 -7.67
C VAL A 78 -1.61 -4.82 -7.30
N ARG A 79 -1.50 -5.36 -6.09
CA ARG A 79 -2.55 -6.14 -5.43
C ARG A 79 -2.98 -5.41 -4.17
N VAL A 80 -4.26 -5.27 -4.00
CA VAL A 80 -4.86 -4.72 -2.79
C VAL A 80 -5.44 -5.88 -1.99
N ASP A 81 -4.93 -6.08 -0.78
CA ASP A 81 -5.42 -7.09 0.16
C ASP A 81 -5.59 -8.50 -0.45
N ARG A 82 -4.55 -9.01 -1.10
CA ARG A 82 -4.48 -10.35 -1.73
C ARG A 82 -5.45 -10.57 -2.90
N THR A 83 -6.01 -9.52 -3.47
CA THR A 83 -6.86 -9.63 -4.67
C THR A 83 -6.03 -9.93 -5.93
N ARG A 84 -6.69 -10.10 -7.07
CA ARG A 84 -6.02 -10.25 -8.35
C ARG A 84 -5.25 -8.99 -8.70
N LYS A 85 -4.03 -9.17 -9.25
CA LYS A 85 -3.19 -8.06 -9.69
C LYS A 85 -3.84 -7.24 -10.79
N GLN A 86 -3.54 -5.96 -10.79
CA GLN A 86 -3.99 -4.99 -11.80
C GLN A 86 -2.87 -3.96 -12.02
N PRO A 87 -2.83 -3.26 -13.17
CA PRO A 87 -1.86 -2.21 -13.40
C PRO A 87 -1.89 -1.17 -12.27
N VAL A 88 -0.73 -0.70 -11.84
CA VAL A 88 -0.65 0.29 -10.74
C VAL A 88 -1.34 1.60 -11.09
N THR A 89 -1.40 1.95 -12.37
CA THR A 89 -2.08 3.14 -12.89
C THR A 89 -3.56 3.16 -12.57
N VAL A 90 -4.23 2.00 -12.56
CA VAL A 90 -5.63 1.88 -12.12
C VAL A 90 -5.80 2.33 -10.66
N LEU A 91 -4.86 1.96 -9.78
CA LEU A 91 -4.87 2.42 -8.38
C LEU A 91 -4.62 3.93 -8.29
N LEU A 92 -3.67 4.47 -9.07
CA LEU A 92 -3.37 5.90 -9.09
C LEU A 92 -4.60 6.71 -9.52
N ARG A 93 -5.31 6.26 -10.57
CA ARG A 93 -6.55 6.89 -11.00
C ARG A 93 -7.63 6.83 -9.91
N ALA A 94 -7.81 5.68 -9.28
CA ALA A 94 -8.76 5.54 -8.18
C ALA A 94 -8.43 6.43 -6.96
N LEU A 95 -7.17 6.81 -6.78
CA LEU A 95 -6.72 7.74 -5.75
C LEU A 95 -6.82 9.22 -6.16
N GLY A 96 -7.27 9.52 -7.39
CA GLY A 96 -7.57 10.86 -7.84
C GLY A 96 -6.65 11.41 -8.95
N ILE A 97 -5.68 10.64 -9.44
CA ILE A 97 -4.78 11.03 -10.54
C ILE A 97 -5.39 10.47 -11.84
N GLY A 98 -6.21 11.26 -12.52
CA GLY A 98 -7.12 10.78 -13.56
C GLY A 98 -6.48 10.54 -14.92
N THR A 99 -5.60 11.42 -15.37
CA THR A 99 -5.06 11.40 -16.74
C THR A 99 -3.67 10.77 -16.82
N ASP A 100 -3.29 10.36 -18.03
CA ASP A 100 -1.95 9.82 -18.28
C ASP A 100 -0.87 10.89 -18.09
N GLU A 101 -1.19 12.13 -18.44
CA GLU A 101 -0.32 13.27 -18.28
C GLU A 101 -0.02 13.56 -16.82
N GLU A 102 -1.05 13.58 -15.96
CA GLU A 102 -0.89 13.74 -14.51
C GLU A 102 -0.05 12.61 -13.88
N ILE A 103 -0.25 11.37 -14.35
CA ILE A 103 0.55 10.22 -13.87
C ILE A 103 2.02 10.37 -14.30
N LYS A 104 2.29 10.79 -15.53
CA LYS A 104 3.64 11.04 -16.04
C LYS A 104 4.32 12.22 -15.33
N GLU A 105 3.59 13.28 -15.08
CA GLU A 105 4.10 14.45 -14.34
C GLU A 105 4.50 14.06 -12.89
N LEU A 106 3.69 13.21 -12.24
CA LEU A 106 3.94 12.78 -10.87
C LEU A 106 5.12 11.82 -10.75
N LEU A 107 5.24 10.83 -11.65
CA LEU A 107 6.18 9.72 -11.54
C LEU A 107 7.40 9.85 -12.46
N GLY A 108 7.37 10.78 -13.41
CA GLY A 108 8.34 10.87 -14.49
C GLY A 108 8.04 9.88 -15.64
N GLU A 109 8.67 10.08 -16.78
CA GLU A 109 8.56 9.17 -17.92
C GLU A 109 9.62 8.08 -17.83
N ASP A 110 9.20 6.88 -17.41
CA ASP A 110 10.00 5.66 -17.37
C ASP A 110 9.38 4.62 -18.31
N GLU A 111 10.21 3.81 -18.96
CA GLU A 111 9.76 2.74 -19.88
C GLU A 111 8.76 1.79 -19.22
N ARG A 112 8.93 1.51 -17.92
CA ARG A 112 8.01 0.65 -17.15
C ARG A 112 6.65 1.31 -16.93
N LEU A 113 6.66 2.63 -16.69
CA LEU A 113 5.41 3.37 -16.55
C LEU A 113 4.66 3.39 -17.88
N LEU A 114 5.35 3.63 -18.98
CA LEU A 114 4.74 3.62 -20.32
C LEU A 114 4.16 2.23 -20.66
N ALA A 115 4.91 1.16 -20.40
CA ALA A 115 4.41 -0.21 -20.57
C ALA A 115 3.20 -0.52 -19.66
N THR A 116 3.14 0.09 -18.49
CA THR A 116 2.02 -0.06 -17.55
C THR A 116 0.78 0.69 -18.02
N LEU A 117 0.95 1.91 -18.54
CA LEU A 117 -0.13 2.72 -19.13
C LEU A 117 -0.72 2.02 -20.36
N ASP A 118 0.10 1.40 -21.21
CA ASP A 118 -0.37 0.63 -22.37
C ASP A 118 -1.23 -0.59 -21.98
N LYS A 119 -1.02 -1.13 -20.80
CA LYS A 119 -1.82 -2.25 -20.24
C LYS A 119 -3.07 -1.79 -19.48
N ASP A 120 -3.17 -0.52 -19.18
CA ASP A 120 -4.31 0.05 -18.46
C ASP A 120 -5.46 0.33 -19.42
N ASN A 121 -6.62 -0.25 -19.14
CA ASN A 121 -7.85 -0.01 -19.91
C ASN A 121 -8.69 1.13 -19.31
N THR A 122 -8.20 1.81 -18.28
CA THR A 122 -8.90 2.93 -17.64
C THR A 122 -8.31 4.26 -18.09
N ASN A 123 -9.10 5.33 -18.07
CA ASN A 123 -8.71 6.65 -18.56
C ASN A 123 -9.18 7.81 -17.68
N SER A 124 -9.84 7.50 -16.57
CA SER A 124 -10.36 8.51 -15.64
C SER A 124 -10.41 7.97 -14.20
N VAL A 125 -10.64 8.87 -13.24
CA VAL A 125 -10.81 8.53 -11.83
C VAL A 125 -11.97 7.54 -11.65
N GLU A 126 -13.11 7.80 -12.30
CA GLU A 126 -14.31 6.99 -12.18
C GLU A 126 -14.07 5.57 -12.73
N SER A 127 -13.41 5.46 -13.88
CA SER A 127 -13.09 4.16 -14.48
C SER A 127 -12.12 3.36 -13.62
N GLY A 128 -11.12 4.01 -13.02
CA GLY A 128 -10.19 3.41 -12.07
C GLY A 128 -10.88 2.90 -10.81
N LEU A 129 -11.77 3.70 -10.21
CA LEU A 129 -12.57 3.32 -9.04
C LEU A 129 -13.43 2.09 -9.32
N VAL A 130 -14.14 2.08 -10.45
CA VAL A 130 -15.01 0.97 -10.87
C VAL A 130 -14.18 -0.31 -11.07
N GLU A 131 -13.01 -0.21 -11.71
CA GLU A 131 -12.18 -1.39 -11.98
C GLU A 131 -11.60 -2.00 -10.69
N ILE A 132 -11.14 -1.17 -9.74
CA ILE A 132 -10.71 -1.66 -8.42
C ILE A 132 -11.87 -2.29 -7.67
N TYR A 133 -13.06 -1.68 -7.69
CA TYR A 133 -14.23 -2.22 -7.01
C TYR A 133 -14.58 -3.62 -7.50
N LYS A 134 -14.55 -3.85 -8.82
CA LYS A 134 -14.81 -5.18 -9.41
C LYS A 134 -13.82 -6.25 -8.90
N LYS A 135 -12.57 -5.86 -8.62
CA LYS A 135 -11.58 -6.79 -8.09
C LYS A 135 -11.76 -7.06 -6.59
N LEU A 136 -12.11 -6.04 -5.82
CA LEU A 136 -12.33 -6.14 -4.37
C LEU A 136 -13.66 -6.82 -4.02
N ARG A 137 -14.71 -6.57 -4.82
CA ARG A 137 -16.07 -7.07 -4.62
C ARG A 137 -16.61 -7.74 -5.88
N PRO A 138 -16.08 -8.92 -6.25
CA PRO A 138 -16.57 -9.62 -7.43
C PRO A 138 -18.04 -10.04 -7.23
N GLY A 139 -18.88 -9.77 -8.24
CA GLY A 139 -20.29 -10.11 -8.23
C GLY A 139 -21.24 -8.99 -7.77
N GLU A 140 -20.73 -7.90 -7.22
CA GLU A 140 -21.55 -6.73 -6.92
C GLU A 140 -21.54 -5.73 -8.09
N PRO A 141 -22.67 -5.09 -8.42
CA PRO A 141 -22.70 -4.06 -9.46
C PRO A 141 -21.86 -2.84 -9.02
N PRO A 142 -20.85 -2.45 -9.78
CA PRO A 142 -19.98 -1.35 -9.41
C PRO A 142 -20.66 -0.01 -9.68
N THR A 143 -20.70 0.87 -8.67
CA THR A 143 -21.05 2.29 -8.83
C THR A 143 -19.86 3.13 -8.37
N VAL A 144 -19.69 4.33 -8.94
CA VAL A 144 -18.60 5.23 -8.56
C VAL A 144 -18.66 5.59 -7.07
N GLU A 145 -19.86 5.83 -6.56
CA GLU A 145 -20.08 6.18 -5.15
C GLU A 145 -19.68 5.04 -4.21
N SER A 146 -20.11 3.81 -4.50
CA SER A 146 -19.76 2.63 -3.71
C SER A 146 -18.28 2.34 -3.77
N ALA A 147 -17.64 2.52 -4.94
CA ALA A 147 -16.22 2.33 -5.12
C ALA A 147 -15.39 3.38 -4.35
N SER A 148 -15.78 4.65 -4.44
CA SER A 148 -15.15 5.74 -3.68
C SER A 148 -15.28 5.52 -2.18
N SER A 149 -16.47 5.15 -1.70
CA SER A 149 -16.71 4.84 -0.30
C SER A 149 -15.84 3.67 0.18
N LEU A 150 -15.68 2.62 -0.63
CA LEU A 150 -14.83 1.46 -0.32
C LEU A 150 -13.36 1.85 -0.22
N ILE A 151 -12.81 2.60 -1.19
CA ILE A 151 -11.42 3.04 -1.18
C ILE A 151 -11.14 3.96 0.02
N ASN A 152 -12.04 4.89 0.29
CA ASN A 152 -11.94 5.76 1.48
C ASN A 152 -11.94 4.94 2.78
N ALA A 153 -12.81 3.93 2.89
CA ALA A 153 -12.85 3.08 4.06
C ALA A 153 -11.59 2.20 4.21
N LEU A 154 -10.96 1.77 3.10
CA LEU A 154 -9.77 0.92 3.13
C LEU A 154 -8.49 1.66 3.50
N PHE A 155 -8.32 2.91 3.04
CA PHE A 155 -7.03 3.60 3.14
C PHE A 155 -7.07 4.92 3.91
N PHE A 156 -8.23 5.56 4.03
CA PHE A 156 -8.37 6.90 4.61
C PHE A 156 -9.19 6.96 5.90
N ASP A 157 -9.82 5.85 6.29
CA ASP A 157 -10.51 5.76 7.59
C ASP A 157 -9.49 5.38 8.69
N ALA A 158 -9.20 6.30 9.59
CA ALA A 158 -8.27 6.09 10.70
C ALA A 158 -8.67 4.93 11.64
N LYS A 159 -9.94 4.52 11.66
CA LYS A 159 -10.39 3.36 12.42
C LYS A 159 -10.07 2.04 11.75
N ARG A 160 -9.86 2.04 10.43
CA ARG A 160 -9.64 0.85 9.61
C ARG A 160 -8.22 0.71 9.11
N TYR A 161 -7.53 1.83 8.87
CA TYR A 161 -6.16 1.85 8.37
C TYR A 161 -5.25 2.65 9.28
N ASP A 162 -4.19 2.04 9.76
CA ASP A 162 -3.19 2.71 10.59
C ASP A 162 -1.80 2.12 10.37
N LEU A 163 -0.81 2.98 10.22
CA LEU A 163 0.60 2.61 10.11
C LEU A 163 1.31 2.52 11.46
N ALA A 164 0.69 3.05 12.52
CA ALA A 164 1.31 3.27 13.82
C ALA A 164 2.61 4.11 13.76
N LYS A 165 3.19 4.43 14.90
CA LYS A 165 4.45 5.19 14.97
C LYS A 165 5.62 4.46 14.30
N VAL A 166 5.69 3.15 14.47
CA VAL A 166 6.77 2.31 13.89
C VAL A 166 6.70 2.29 12.38
N GLY A 167 5.51 2.11 11.79
CA GLY A 167 5.31 2.13 10.36
C GLY A 167 5.67 3.50 9.77
N ARG A 168 5.18 4.59 10.34
CA ARG A 168 5.49 5.97 9.91
C ARG A 168 7.00 6.26 9.95
N TYR A 169 7.68 5.86 11.03
CA TYR A 169 9.13 6.00 11.13
C TYR A 169 9.86 5.26 10.02
N LYS A 170 9.48 4.00 9.75
CA LYS A 170 10.11 3.20 8.70
C LYS A 170 9.85 3.76 7.29
N PHE A 171 8.65 4.26 7.04
CA PHE A 171 8.34 4.98 5.79
C PHE A 171 9.23 6.21 5.64
N ASN A 172 9.26 7.08 6.64
CA ASN A 172 10.09 8.28 6.60
C ASN A 172 11.56 7.96 6.40
N LYS A 173 12.10 6.97 7.10
CA LYS A 173 13.50 6.56 6.95
C LYS A 173 13.84 6.08 5.53
N LYS A 174 12.91 5.42 4.84
CA LYS A 174 13.15 4.88 3.49
C LYS A 174 12.77 5.82 2.36
N LEU A 175 11.75 6.64 2.55
CA LEU A 175 11.14 7.43 1.47
C LEU A 175 11.35 8.94 1.62
N ALA A 176 11.63 9.46 2.84
CA ALA A 176 11.86 10.88 3.01
C ALA A 176 13.11 11.35 2.24
N LEU A 177 12.95 12.41 1.47
CA LEU A 177 13.96 12.96 0.59
C LEU A 177 15.28 13.25 1.35
N ALA A 178 15.18 13.89 2.53
CA ALA A 178 16.34 14.22 3.35
C ALA A 178 17.25 13.03 3.66
N TYR A 179 16.68 11.86 4.00
CA TYR A 179 17.44 10.64 4.25
C TYR A 179 18.02 10.02 2.98
N ARG A 180 17.38 10.24 1.82
CA ARG A 180 17.81 9.66 0.54
C ARG A 180 18.96 10.44 -0.08
N ILE A 181 19.02 11.76 0.11
CA ILE A 181 20.07 12.62 -0.45
C ILE A 181 21.24 12.80 0.52
N MET A 182 21.08 12.50 1.80
CA MET A 182 22.16 12.62 2.80
C MET A 182 23.41 11.84 2.38
N ASN A 183 24.56 12.47 2.43
CA ASN A 183 25.86 11.91 2.00
C ASN A 183 25.90 11.49 0.51
N ARG A 184 25.09 12.10 -0.34
CA ARG A 184 25.18 11.98 -1.81
C ARG A 184 25.87 13.20 -2.37
N ILE A 185 26.49 13.01 -3.51
CA ILE A 185 27.14 14.09 -4.28
C ILE A 185 26.11 14.59 -5.28
N SER A 186 25.98 15.92 -5.40
CA SER A 186 25.14 16.55 -6.43
C SER A 186 25.78 16.35 -7.80
N CYS A 187 25.00 16.12 -8.82
CA CYS A 187 25.48 16.04 -10.22
C CYS A 187 25.48 17.41 -10.92
N GLU A 188 24.80 18.38 -10.33
CA GLU A 188 24.64 19.73 -10.87
C GLU A 188 24.51 20.72 -9.71
N ASP A 189 24.80 21.98 -9.96
CA ASP A 189 24.60 23.06 -8.99
C ASP A 189 23.11 23.16 -8.62
N ILE A 190 22.80 23.13 -7.32
CA ILE A 190 21.44 23.32 -6.83
C ILE A 190 21.22 24.81 -6.61
N ILE A 191 20.37 25.39 -7.43
CA ILE A 191 20.11 26.84 -7.51
C ILE A 191 18.68 27.12 -7.04
N ASN A 192 18.50 28.20 -6.28
CA ASN A 192 17.16 28.71 -5.98
C ASN A 192 16.55 29.30 -7.27
N PRO A 193 15.44 28.78 -7.77
CA PRO A 193 14.85 29.23 -9.03
C PRO A 193 14.32 30.67 -8.98
N GLU A 194 14.04 31.21 -7.78
CA GLU A 194 13.50 32.56 -7.61
C GLU A 194 14.62 33.61 -7.46
N THR A 195 15.70 33.27 -6.76
CA THR A 195 16.78 34.22 -6.43
C THR A 195 18.04 34.03 -7.25
N GLY A 196 18.23 32.86 -7.89
CA GLY A 196 19.45 32.50 -8.58
C GLY A 196 20.62 32.15 -7.65
N GLU A 197 20.38 32.07 -6.34
CA GLU A 197 21.40 31.74 -5.34
C GLU A 197 21.77 30.26 -5.42
N VAL A 198 23.05 29.94 -5.46
CA VAL A 198 23.54 28.55 -5.47
C VAL A 198 23.58 28.03 -4.04
N PHE A 199 22.73 27.04 -3.73
CA PHE A 199 22.70 26.39 -2.41
C PHE A 199 23.80 25.33 -2.25
N VAL A 200 24.03 24.55 -3.29
CA VAL A 200 25.05 23.49 -3.32
C VAL A 200 25.75 23.58 -4.65
N LYS A 201 27.06 23.64 -4.60
CA LYS A 201 27.90 23.60 -5.80
C LYS A 201 28.36 22.18 -6.07
N ASP A 202 28.41 21.78 -7.36
CA ASP A 202 28.97 20.52 -7.83
C ASP A 202 30.43 20.33 -7.37
#